data_a177b4b389992e7b19685d120cdb02a4
#
_entry.id   a177b4b389992e7b19685d120cdb02a4
#
_cell.length_a   1.000
_cell.length_b   1.000
_cell.length_c   1.000
_cell.angle_alpha   90.00
_cell.angle_beta   90.00
_cell.angle_gamma   90.00
#
_symmetry.space_group_name_H-M   'P 1'
#
loop_
_entity.id
_entity.type
_entity.pdbx_description
1 polymer ?
#
loop_
_entity_poly.entity_id
_entity_poly.type
_entity_poly.pdbx_seq_one_letter_code
_entity_poly.pdbx_strand_id
1 'polypeptide(L)'
;MRDVSCKLLSTTFESDSIGVEKEKIVEKEIPIIRIEDIYAAEYYEANQQGYQPTMRLCISTLNYNNEKELIYMNTVYTIIRTQEKVADEIILICERKIKNV
;
A
#
# COMPACT_ATOMS: atom_id res chain seq x y z
N MET A 1 3.38 -0.79 24.30
CA MET A 1 3.91 -0.64 22.92
C MET A 1 2.85 -1.09 21.94
N ARG A 2 2.60 -0.29 20.94
CA ARG A 2 1.61 -0.65 19.95
C ARG A 2 2.28 -1.40 18.81
N ASP A 3 1.79 -2.57 18.54
CA ASP A 3 2.20 -3.29 17.34
C ASP A 3 1.42 -2.68 16.19
N VAL A 4 2.14 -1.97 15.33
CA VAL A 4 1.54 -1.34 14.17
C VAL A 4 1.84 -2.21 12.96
N SER A 5 0.79 -2.67 12.30
CA SER A 5 0.91 -3.51 11.13
C SER A 5 -0.13 -3.12 10.09
N CYS A 6 0.13 -3.53 8.86
CA CYS A 6 -0.83 -3.39 7.77
C CYS A 6 -0.84 -4.68 6.96
N LYS A 7 -1.83 -4.81 6.07
CA LYS A 7 -1.90 -5.95 5.17
C LYS A 7 -1.69 -5.47 3.75
N LEU A 8 -0.69 -6.03 3.08
CA LEU A 8 -0.47 -5.75 1.66
C LEU A 8 -1.36 -6.69 0.85
N LEU A 9 -2.02 -6.12 -0.14
CA LEU A 9 -2.92 -6.88 -1.00
C LEU A 9 -2.24 -7.15 -2.34
N SER A 10 -2.23 -8.42 -2.75
CA SER A 10 -1.75 -8.80 -4.05
C SER A 10 -2.79 -9.66 -4.76
N THR A 11 -2.77 -9.61 -6.07
CA THR A 11 -3.68 -10.39 -6.90
C THR A 11 -2.90 -11.52 -7.54
N THR A 12 -3.38 -12.74 -7.34
CA THR A 12 -2.85 -13.92 -8.01
C THR A 12 -3.93 -14.54 -8.88
N PHE A 13 -3.51 -15.34 -9.85
CA PHE A 13 -4.44 -16.04 -10.71
C PHE A 13 -4.28 -17.53 -10.48
N GLU A 14 -5.39 -18.21 -10.26
CA GLU A 14 -5.42 -19.67 -10.12
C GLU A 14 -6.25 -20.26 -11.24
N SER A 15 -5.72 -21.31 -11.88
CA SER A 15 -6.47 -22.07 -12.88
C SER A 15 -7.27 -23.15 -12.17
N ASP A 16 -8.53 -23.28 -12.50
CA ASP A 16 -9.34 -24.36 -11.98
C ASP A 16 -9.16 -25.63 -12.87
N SER A 17 -9.91 -26.67 -12.55
CA SER A 17 -9.77 -27.96 -13.24
C SER A 17 -10.20 -27.91 -14.71
N ILE A 18 -10.90 -26.88 -15.13
CA ILE A 18 -11.31 -26.72 -16.54
C ILE A 18 -10.53 -25.62 -17.24
N GLY A 19 -9.46 -25.11 -16.60
CA GLY A 19 -8.57 -24.14 -17.24
C GLY A 19 -9.02 -22.70 -17.16
N VAL A 20 -10.06 -22.39 -16.39
CA VAL A 20 -10.50 -21.00 -16.19
C VAL A 20 -9.65 -20.36 -15.12
N GLU A 21 -9.04 -19.24 -15.45
CA GLU A 21 -8.26 -18.49 -14.47
C GLU A 21 -9.18 -17.64 -13.62
N LYS A 22 -9.01 -17.74 -12.31
CA LYS A 22 -9.73 -16.93 -11.35
C LYS A 22 -8.78 -16.03 -10.59
N GLU A 23 -9.20 -14.80 -10.41
CA GLU A 23 -8.47 -13.82 -9.65
C GLU A 23 -8.63 -14.10 -8.16
N LYS A 24 -7.52 -14.11 -7.45
CA LYS A 24 -7.52 -14.32 -6.00
C LYS A 24 -6.72 -13.22 -5.34
N ILE A 25 -7.32 -12.58 -4.34
CA ILE A 25 -6.65 -11.55 -3.56
C ILE A 25 -5.99 -12.21 -2.36
N VAL A 26 -4.69 -11.97 -2.21
CA VAL A 26 -3.91 -12.49 -1.11
C VAL A 26 -3.55 -11.33 -0.18
N GLU A 27 -3.82 -11.49 1.11
CA GLU A 27 -3.46 -10.52 2.13
C GLU A 27 -2.20 -11.01 2.85
N LYS A 28 -1.22 -10.11 2.99
CA LYS A 28 0.01 -10.41 3.70
C LYS A 28 0.18 -9.37 4.80
N GLU A 29 0.11 -9.80 6.04
CA GLU A 29 0.31 -8.90 7.18
C GLU A 29 1.80 -8.64 7.39
N ILE A 30 2.17 -7.38 7.47
CA ILE A 30 3.55 -6.95 7.65
C ILE A 30 3.62 -5.89 8.74
N PRO A 31 4.75 -5.79 9.46
CA PRO A 31 4.92 -4.74 10.44
C PRO A 31 5.20 -3.41 9.76
N ILE A 32 4.75 -2.34 10.39
CA ILE A 32 5.05 -0.97 9.97
C ILE A 32 6.18 -0.45 10.84
N ILE A 33 7.24 0.08 10.23
CA ILE A 33 8.35 0.65 10.96
C ILE A 33 7.93 1.97 11.59
N ARG A 34 7.31 2.85 10.79
CA ARG A 34 6.78 4.11 11.29
C ARG A 34 5.76 4.68 10.30
N ILE A 35 4.94 5.58 10.79
CA ILE A 35 3.99 6.33 9.97
C ILE A 35 4.46 7.78 9.97
N GLU A 36 4.53 8.37 8.77
CA GLU A 36 5.00 9.75 8.58
C GLU A 36 3.89 10.64 8.06
N ASP A 37 4.01 11.93 8.32
CA ASP A 37 3.07 12.90 7.79
C ASP A 37 3.37 13.19 6.31
N ILE A 38 2.35 13.62 5.57
CA ILE A 38 2.52 14.03 4.18
C ILE A 38 3.15 15.41 4.16
N TYR A 39 4.25 15.55 3.44
CA TYR A 39 4.89 16.85 3.26
C TYR A 39 4.08 17.71 2.28
N ALA A 40 4.07 19.01 2.52
CA ALA A 40 3.30 19.94 1.69
C ALA A 40 3.67 19.87 0.20
N ALA A 41 4.96 19.82 -0.11
CA ALA A 41 5.42 19.75 -1.50
C ALA A 41 4.89 18.49 -2.20
N GLU A 42 4.92 17.37 -1.49
CA GLU A 42 4.45 16.09 -2.02
C GLU A 42 2.94 16.11 -2.25
N TYR A 43 2.21 16.75 -1.33
CA TYR A 43 0.77 16.89 -1.47
C TYR A 43 0.41 17.69 -2.72
N TYR A 44 1.11 18.80 -2.95
CA TYR A 44 0.86 19.63 -4.13
C TYR A 44 1.17 18.90 -5.43
N GLU A 45 2.28 18.19 -5.49
CA GLU A 45 2.62 17.42 -6.68
C GLU A 45 1.58 16.35 -7.00
N ALA A 46 1.17 15.61 -5.99
CA ALA A 46 0.18 14.56 -6.17
C ALA A 46 -1.17 15.14 -6.57
N ASN A 47 -1.55 16.28 -5.99
CA ASN A 47 -2.82 16.90 -6.27
C ASN A 47 -2.91 17.38 -7.73
N GLN A 48 -1.80 17.82 -8.31
CA GLN A 48 -1.77 18.21 -9.72
C GLN A 48 -2.03 17.01 -10.64
N GLN A 49 -1.76 15.82 -10.17
CA GLN A 49 -2.02 14.59 -10.92
C GLN A 49 -3.35 13.93 -10.55
N GLY A 50 -4.14 14.58 -9.71
CA GLY A 50 -5.44 14.08 -9.30
C GLY A 50 -5.43 13.18 -8.09
N TYR A 51 -4.31 13.05 -7.40
CA TYR A 51 -4.20 12.23 -6.20
C TYR A 51 -4.31 13.07 -4.93
N GLN A 52 -4.82 12.46 -3.87
CA GLN A 52 -4.91 13.09 -2.56
C GLN A 52 -4.24 12.19 -1.53
N PRO A 53 -2.90 12.25 -1.40
CA PRO A 53 -2.21 11.37 -0.46
C PRO A 53 -2.64 11.69 0.98
N THR A 54 -2.88 10.64 1.75
CA THR A 54 -3.35 10.77 3.14
C THR A 54 -2.36 10.20 4.14
N MET A 55 -1.41 9.39 3.69
CA MET A 55 -0.57 8.66 4.62
C MET A 55 0.75 8.26 3.97
N ARG A 56 1.81 8.28 4.76
CA ARG A 56 3.12 7.73 4.38
C ARG A 56 3.46 6.62 5.37
N LEU A 57 3.64 5.41 4.88
CA LEU A 57 4.01 4.27 5.70
C LEU A 57 5.42 3.84 5.36
N CYS A 58 6.26 3.68 6.39
CA CYS A 58 7.59 3.12 6.21
C CYS A 58 7.58 1.65 6.61
N ILE A 59 8.00 0.80 5.70
CA ILE A 59 8.08 -0.64 5.93
C ILE A 59 9.44 -1.15 5.47
N SER A 60 9.73 -2.40 5.79
CA SER A 60 10.94 -3.04 5.30
C SER A 60 10.81 -3.34 3.81
N THR A 61 11.86 -3.02 3.06
CA THR A 61 11.91 -3.32 1.63
C THR A 61 11.72 -4.81 1.36
N LEU A 62 12.16 -5.65 2.29
CA LEU A 62 12.02 -7.10 2.15
C LEU A 62 10.58 -7.57 2.13
N ASN A 63 9.68 -6.76 2.69
CA ASN A 63 8.25 -7.11 2.77
C ASN A 63 7.43 -6.55 1.62
N TYR A 64 8.03 -5.72 0.76
CA TYR A 64 7.29 -5.07 -0.31
C TYR A 64 7.60 -5.73 -1.65
N ASN A 65 6.55 -6.09 -2.38
CA ASN A 65 6.64 -6.80 -3.67
C ASN A 65 5.82 -6.10 -4.74
N ASN A 66 5.87 -4.78 -4.77
CA ASN A 66 5.15 -3.95 -5.74
C ASN A 66 3.63 -4.08 -5.64
N GLU A 67 3.11 -4.37 -4.46
CA GLU A 67 1.68 -4.36 -4.24
C GLU A 67 1.12 -2.97 -4.50
N LYS A 68 -0.10 -2.89 -4.98
CA LYS A 68 -0.76 -1.63 -5.33
C LYS A 68 -1.73 -1.14 -4.27
N GLU A 69 -2.13 -2.01 -3.36
CA GLU A 69 -3.11 -1.68 -2.33
C GLU A 69 -2.71 -2.29 -1.01
N LEU A 70 -3.18 -1.65 0.08
CA LEU A 70 -2.98 -2.18 1.41
C LEU A 70 -4.19 -1.86 2.27
N ILE A 71 -4.33 -2.60 3.37
CA ILE A 71 -5.34 -2.35 4.39
C ILE A 71 -4.63 -1.93 5.67
N TYR A 72 -5.02 -0.78 6.21
CA TYR A 72 -4.54 -0.30 7.48
C TYR A 72 -5.74 0.17 8.33
N MET A 73 -5.88 -0.38 9.53
CA MET A 73 -6.98 -0.07 10.43
C MET A 73 -8.34 -0.16 9.73
N ASN A 74 -8.57 -1.29 9.05
CA ASN A 74 -9.82 -1.58 8.34
C ASN A 74 -10.15 -0.63 7.20
N THR A 75 -9.18 0.12 6.72
CA THR A 75 -9.35 1.04 5.61
C THR A 75 -8.43 0.63 4.48
N VAL A 76 -8.97 0.56 3.27
CA VAL A 76 -8.18 0.22 2.08
C VAL A 76 -7.55 1.49 1.53
N TYR A 77 -6.26 1.41 1.25
CA TYR A 77 -5.49 2.50 0.65
C TYR A 77 -4.88 2.02 -0.65
N THR A 78 -4.79 2.94 -1.61
CA THR A 78 -4.06 2.71 -2.85
C THR A 78 -2.66 3.28 -2.70
N ILE A 79 -1.65 2.49 -3.04
CA ILE A 79 -0.26 2.95 -3.01
C ILE A 79 -0.01 3.69 -4.32
N ILE A 80 0.10 5.01 -4.24
CA ILE A 80 0.24 5.83 -5.44
C ILE A 80 1.68 6.03 -5.85
N ARG A 81 2.62 5.90 -4.90
CA ARG A 81 4.04 5.93 -5.24
C ARG A 81 4.86 5.40 -4.07
N THR A 82 6.10 5.06 -4.34
CA THR A 82 7.02 4.57 -3.33
C THR A 82 8.29 5.39 -3.36
N GLN A 83 8.98 5.43 -2.22
CA GLN A 83 10.25 6.12 -2.11
C GLN A 83 11.20 5.25 -1.31
N GLU A 84 12.29 4.83 -1.92
CA GLU A 84 13.27 4.02 -1.23
C GLU A 84 14.11 4.88 -0.29
N LYS A 85 14.37 4.34 0.90
CA LYS A 85 15.24 4.95 1.89
C LYS A 85 16.48 4.08 2.09
N VAL A 86 17.44 4.61 2.81
CA VAL A 86 18.62 3.82 3.20
C VAL A 86 18.21 2.73 4.20
N ALA A 87 19.07 1.74 4.36
CA ALA A 87 18.90 0.69 5.38
C ALA A 87 17.66 -0.16 5.20
N ASP A 88 17.36 -0.55 3.96
CA ASP A 88 16.28 -1.48 3.63
C ASP A 88 14.88 -0.99 4.01
N GLU A 89 14.68 0.32 4.04
CA GLU A 89 13.38 0.93 4.27
C GLU A 89 12.79 1.48 3.00
N ILE A 90 11.48 1.35 2.84
CA ILE A 90 10.76 1.93 1.73
C ILE A 90 9.53 2.64 2.27
N ILE A 91 9.24 3.81 1.71
CA ILE A 91 8.07 4.58 2.11
C ILE A 91 6.99 4.40 1.06
N LEU A 92 5.81 4.01 1.52
CA LEU A 92 4.63 3.86 0.67
C LEU A 92 3.76 5.08 0.86
N ILE A 93 3.59 5.84 -0.21
CA ILE A 93 2.72 7.02 -0.19
C ILE A 93 1.35 6.55 -0.63
N CYS A 94 0.36 6.70 0.26
CA CYS A 94 -0.94 6.08 0.11
C CYS A 94 -2.06 7.09 0.04
N GLU A 95 -3.06 6.76 -0.77
CA GLU A 95 -4.29 7.51 -0.89
C GLU A 95 -5.43 6.61 -0.43
N ARG A 96 -6.34 7.17 0.37
CA ARG A 96 -7.49 6.41 0.80
C ARG A 96 -8.36 6.06 -0.40
N LYS A 97 -8.65 4.76 -0.53
CA LYS A 97 -9.49 4.31 -1.63
C LYS A 97 -10.95 4.63 -1.31
N ILE A 98 -11.55 5.48 -2.13
CA ILE A 98 -12.95 5.83 -1.98
C ILE A 98 -13.76 4.86 -2.81
N LYS A 99 -14.70 4.18 -2.15
CA LYS A 99 -15.62 3.32 -2.89
C LYS A 99 -16.66 4.18 -3.55
N ASN A 100 -16.72 4.10 -4.86
CA ASN A 100 -17.85 4.67 -5.58
C ASN A 100 -19.04 3.74 -5.39
N VAL A 101 -20.04 4.26 -4.78
CA VAL A 101 -21.29 3.52 -4.56
C VAL A 101 -22.21 3.76 -5.73
#